data_b936a3e5cf7eb7867a5243c46bbbabab
#
_entry.id   b936a3e5cf7eb7867a5243c46bbbabab
#
_cell.length_a   1.000
_cell.length_b   1.000
_cell.length_c   1.000
_cell.angle_alpha   90.00
_cell.angle_beta   90.00
_cell.angle_gamma   90.00
#
_symmetry.space_group_name_H-M   'P 1'
#
loop_
_entity.id
_entity.type
_entity.pdbx_description
1 polymer ?
#
loop_
_entity_poly.entity_id
_entity_poly.type
_entity_poly.pdbx_seq_one_letter_code
_entity_poly.pdbx_strand_id
1 'polypeptide(L)'
;MMLPDGRIECRLCPRFCKVNEGQRGFCFVRQRLGDRMVLTTYGRSSGFCVDPIEKKPLNHFLPGTSVLSFGTAGCNLGCRFCQNWDISKAREWDKLADAASPEQIALAAERLGCRSVAFTYNDPVIFAEYAVDVADACRERGIKAVAVTAGYISDDARAEFYQHMDAANVDLKAFTDAFYHRLCFAQLQPVLDTLKYLRHETNVWFEVTTLLIPGENDSDAELHRASEWFAENLGPNVPWHFTAFHPDFKMLDKPHTSTATLTRAREIARSKGLHYVYTGNVHDREGGSTCCPGCGELLIERDWYELGEWNLENSRCRSCGYEIAGVFEERRGDWSARRLPVRLAAIT
;
A
#
# COMPACT_ATOMS: atom_id res chain seq x y z
N MET A 1 -13.70 -21.92 -6.58
CA MET A 1 -13.79 -23.19 -7.35
C MET A 1 -14.45 -24.25 -6.47
N MET A 2 -15.45 -24.98 -6.96
CA MET A 2 -16.05 -26.11 -6.24
C MET A 2 -15.08 -27.29 -6.24
N LEU A 3 -14.86 -27.89 -5.06
CA LEU A 3 -13.98 -29.05 -4.88
C LEU A 3 -14.77 -30.35 -4.91
N PRO A 4 -14.12 -31.51 -5.21
CA PRO A 4 -14.80 -32.82 -5.24
C PRO A 4 -15.44 -33.24 -3.90
N ASP A 5 -14.93 -32.74 -2.78
CA ASP A 5 -15.47 -33.00 -1.44
C ASP A 5 -16.63 -32.07 -1.04
N GLY A 6 -17.12 -31.26 -1.99
CA GLY A 6 -18.25 -30.35 -1.80
C GLY A 6 -17.90 -29.03 -1.15
N ARG A 7 -16.63 -28.77 -0.77
CA ARG A 7 -16.19 -27.44 -0.29
C ARG A 7 -15.98 -26.48 -1.46
N ILE A 8 -15.97 -25.16 -1.16
CA ILE A 8 -15.50 -24.14 -2.10
C ILE A 8 -14.11 -23.69 -1.69
N GLU A 9 -13.18 -23.64 -2.66
CA GLU A 9 -11.89 -23.01 -2.54
C GLU A 9 -11.97 -21.55 -3.02
N CYS A 10 -11.62 -20.62 -2.11
CA CYS A 10 -11.46 -19.22 -2.44
C CYS A 10 -10.08 -19.03 -3.09
N ARG A 11 -10.03 -18.52 -4.32
CA ARG A 11 -8.80 -18.38 -5.11
C ARG A 11 -8.30 -16.94 -5.23
N LEU A 12 -8.75 -16.06 -4.35
CA LEU A 12 -8.39 -14.64 -4.39
C LEU A 12 -6.98 -14.36 -3.86
N CYS A 13 -6.54 -15.10 -2.87
CA CYS A 13 -5.20 -14.95 -2.28
C CYS A 13 -4.55 -16.32 -2.02
N PRO A 14 -3.22 -16.38 -1.80
CA PRO A 14 -2.47 -17.64 -1.64
C PRO A 14 -2.83 -18.48 -0.40
N ARG A 15 -3.85 -18.09 0.35
CA ARG A 15 -4.40 -18.93 1.42
C ARG A 15 -5.25 -20.07 0.91
N PHE A 16 -5.86 -19.93 -0.27
CA PHE A 16 -6.74 -20.94 -0.86
C PHE A 16 -7.70 -21.57 0.13
N CYS A 17 -8.42 -20.71 0.88
CA CYS A 17 -9.32 -21.15 1.95
C CYS A 17 -10.39 -22.11 1.42
N LYS A 18 -10.45 -23.33 1.99
CA LYS A 18 -11.47 -24.35 1.65
C LYS A 18 -12.57 -24.32 2.69
N VAL A 19 -13.76 -23.88 2.29
CA VAL A 19 -14.86 -23.56 3.22
C VAL A 19 -16.11 -24.39 2.91
N ASN A 20 -16.78 -24.84 3.97
CA ASN A 20 -18.12 -25.45 3.92
C ASN A 20 -19.19 -24.35 3.84
N GLU A 21 -20.46 -24.78 3.64
CA GLU A 21 -21.63 -23.89 3.67
C GLU A 21 -21.63 -23.01 4.93
N GLY A 22 -21.86 -21.72 4.78
CA GLY A 22 -21.90 -20.74 5.86
C GLY A 22 -20.54 -20.37 6.46
N GLN A 23 -19.46 -21.12 6.17
CA GLN A 23 -18.13 -20.83 6.70
C GLN A 23 -17.48 -19.63 6.01
N ARG A 24 -16.57 -18.99 6.74
CA ARG A 24 -15.77 -17.84 6.29
C ARG A 24 -14.32 -18.22 6.07
N GLY A 25 -13.68 -17.57 5.12
CA GLY A 25 -12.22 -17.63 4.94
C GLY A 25 -11.47 -16.97 6.10
N PHE A 26 -10.15 -17.10 6.10
CA PHE A 26 -9.26 -16.51 7.10
C PHE A 26 -9.46 -14.98 7.27
N CYS A 27 -9.72 -14.27 6.17
CA CYS A 27 -9.97 -12.83 6.17
C CYS A 27 -11.29 -12.41 6.82
N PHE A 28 -12.16 -13.36 7.16
CA PHE A 28 -13.48 -13.19 7.78
C PHE A 28 -14.56 -12.59 6.85
N VAL A 29 -14.22 -11.83 5.83
CA VAL A 29 -15.19 -11.11 4.97
C VAL A 29 -15.63 -11.90 3.74
N ARG A 30 -14.92 -13.00 3.42
CA ARG A 30 -15.30 -13.94 2.37
C ARG A 30 -16.06 -15.12 2.99
N GLN A 31 -17.32 -15.27 2.64
CA GLN A 31 -18.21 -16.33 3.15
C GLN A 31 -18.77 -17.16 2.02
N ARG A 32 -18.88 -18.47 2.23
CA ARG A 32 -19.64 -19.33 1.31
C ARG A 32 -21.13 -19.21 1.59
N LEU A 33 -21.90 -18.92 0.56
CA LEU A 33 -23.37 -18.99 0.56
C LEU A 33 -23.81 -19.75 -0.70
N GLY A 34 -24.32 -20.95 -0.50
CA GLY A 34 -24.65 -21.86 -1.61
C GLY A 34 -23.41 -22.30 -2.39
N ASP A 35 -23.42 -22.05 -3.68
CA ASP A 35 -22.34 -22.38 -4.62
C ASP A 35 -21.34 -21.25 -4.86
N ARG A 36 -21.38 -20.15 -4.05
CA ARG A 36 -20.59 -18.94 -4.25
C ARG A 36 -19.79 -18.54 -3.01
N MET A 37 -18.65 -17.87 -3.29
CA MET A 37 -17.95 -17.04 -2.30
C MET A 37 -18.48 -15.61 -2.39
N VAL A 38 -19.00 -15.08 -1.30
CA VAL A 38 -19.62 -13.76 -1.22
C VAL A 38 -18.75 -12.84 -0.38
N LEU A 39 -18.56 -11.61 -0.85
CA LEU A 39 -17.99 -10.52 -0.07
C LEU A 39 -19.07 -9.93 0.86
N THR A 40 -18.96 -10.19 2.15
CA THR A 40 -19.99 -9.78 3.11
C THR A 40 -19.88 -8.32 3.56
N THR A 41 -18.82 -7.61 3.14
CA THR A 41 -18.56 -6.20 3.47
C THR A 41 -18.68 -5.27 2.26
N TYR A 42 -19.26 -5.75 1.16
CA TYR A 42 -19.49 -4.91 -0.02
C TYR A 42 -20.35 -3.68 0.34
N GLY A 43 -19.94 -2.50 -0.11
CA GLY A 43 -20.62 -1.25 0.19
C GLY A 43 -20.46 -0.75 1.63
N ARG A 44 -19.57 -1.35 2.44
CA ARG A 44 -19.36 -0.98 3.85
C ARG A 44 -17.90 -0.70 4.15
N SER A 45 -17.67 0.36 4.92
CA SER A 45 -16.35 0.84 5.31
C SER A 45 -16.20 0.98 6.82
N SER A 46 -14.96 0.86 7.30
CA SER A 46 -14.58 1.21 8.68
C SER A 46 -14.45 2.72 8.92
N GLY A 47 -14.75 3.54 7.92
CA GLY A 47 -14.67 4.99 7.93
C GLY A 47 -13.86 5.54 6.76
N PHE A 48 -14.05 6.82 6.48
CA PHE A 48 -13.38 7.54 5.41
C PHE A 48 -12.52 8.67 5.97
N CYS A 49 -11.37 8.90 5.34
CA CYS A 49 -10.45 9.96 5.73
C CYS A 49 -9.77 10.56 4.50
N VAL A 50 -9.72 11.88 4.41
CA VAL A 50 -8.85 12.54 3.43
C VAL A 50 -7.47 12.70 4.07
N ASP A 51 -6.47 12.09 3.44
CA ASP A 51 -5.08 12.06 3.85
C ASP A 51 -4.18 12.66 2.76
N PRO A 52 -2.93 13.05 3.05
CA PRO A 52 -1.92 13.28 2.02
C PRO A 52 -1.53 11.98 1.32
N ILE A 53 -1.18 12.04 0.04
CA ILE A 53 -0.78 10.87 -0.74
C ILE A 53 0.51 10.25 -0.20
N GLU A 54 1.44 11.05 0.34
CA GLU A 54 2.68 10.61 0.98
C GLU A 54 2.44 9.65 2.16
N LYS A 55 1.29 9.76 2.81
CA LYS A 55 0.89 8.84 3.89
C LYS A 55 0.52 7.44 3.38
N LYS A 56 0.38 7.26 2.06
CA LYS A 56 0.18 5.96 1.41
C LYS A 56 1.48 5.32 0.95
N PRO A 57 2.60 5.65 1.52
CA PRO A 57 3.96 5.93 1.07
C PRO A 57 4.10 5.96 -0.45
N LEU A 58 3.57 7.02 -1.06
CA LEU A 58 3.67 7.31 -2.49
C LEU A 58 4.31 8.69 -2.69
N ASN A 59 5.63 8.70 -2.85
CA ASN A 59 6.42 9.91 -3.01
C ASN A 59 6.54 10.36 -4.47
N HIS A 60 6.33 9.46 -5.42
CA HIS A 60 6.44 9.70 -6.85
C HIS A 60 5.11 9.55 -7.60
N PHE A 61 3.99 9.53 -6.88
CA PHE A 61 2.65 9.51 -7.47
C PHE A 61 1.85 10.70 -6.96
N LEU A 62 1.63 11.69 -7.82
CA LEU A 62 0.86 12.92 -7.55
C LEU A 62 1.26 13.60 -6.23
N PRO A 63 2.55 13.94 -6.00
CA PRO A 63 3.03 14.44 -4.71
C PRO A 63 2.29 15.68 -4.22
N GLY A 64 2.00 15.72 -2.90
CA GLY A 64 1.32 16.82 -2.23
C GLY A 64 -0.20 16.86 -2.45
N THR A 65 -0.77 15.89 -3.15
CA THR A 65 -2.23 15.84 -3.36
C THR A 65 -2.96 15.11 -2.24
N SER A 66 -4.28 15.38 -2.16
CA SER A 66 -5.16 14.67 -1.25
C SER A 66 -5.66 13.35 -1.83
N VAL A 67 -5.85 12.35 -0.95
CA VAL A 67 -6.41 11.04 -1.28
C VAL A 67 -7.53 10.69 -0.31
N LEU A 68 -8.71 10.31 -0.83
CA LEU A 68 -9.80 9.77 0.00
C LEU A 68 -9.51 8.30 0.31
N SER A 69 -9.31 7.99 1.57
CA SER A 69 -8.84 6.71 2.07
C SER A 69 -9.92 5.94 2.78
N PHE A 70 -10.05 4.65 2.50
CA PHE A 70 -10.92 3.77 3.26
C PHE A 70 -10.46 2.30 3.23
N GLY A 71 -11.00 1.53 4.15
CA GLY A 71 -10.87 0.08 4.21
C GLY A 71 -12.16 -0.55 4.73
N THR A 72 -12.17 -1.87 4.81
CA THR A 72 -13.27 -2.64 5.40
C THR A 72 -12.80 -3.36 6.67
N ALA A 73 -13.52 -4.36 7.16
CA ALA A 73 -13.07 -5.23 8.24
C ALA A 73 -12.28 -6.42 7.71
N GLY A 74 -11.39 -6.99 8.54
CA GLY A 74 -10.63 -8.20 8.23
C GLY A 74 -9.35 -7.96 7.43
N CYS A 75 -8.58 -9.02 7.19
CA CYS A 75 -7.35 -9.01 6.37
C CYS A 75 -6.94 -10.44 6.01
N ASN A 76 -6.30 -10.63 4.84
CA ASN A 76 -5.73 -11.92 4.45
C ASN A 76 -4.40 -12.24 5.15
N LEU A 77 -3.77 -11.27 5.85
CA LEU A 77 -2.60 -11.48 6.69
C LEU A 77 -2.92 -11.47 8.17
N GLY A 78 -2.06 -12.14 8.95
CA GLY A 78 -2.16 -12.25 10.40
C GLY A 78 -1.13 -11.44 11.19
N CYS A 79 -0.58 -10.35 10.61
CA CYS A 79 0.56 -9.61 11.16
C CYS A 79 0.44 -9.33 12.66
N ARG A 80 1.47 -9.76 13.43
CA ARG A 80 1.52 -9.56 14.89
C ARG A 80 1.85 -8.12 15.27
N PHE A 81 2.42 -7.36 14.34
CA PHE A 81 2.80 -5.94 14.46
C PHE A 81 1.83 -5.00 13.75
N CYS A 82 0.58 -5.41 13.52
CA CYS A 82 -0.38 -4.64 12.74
C CYS A 82 -0.77 -3.35 13.48
N GLN A 83 -0.52 -2.20 12.86
CA GLN A 83 -0.89 -0.87 13.39
C GLN A 83 -2.37 -0.54 13.18
N ASN A 84 -3.07 -1.29 12.32
CA ASN A 84 -4.51 -1.17 12.08
C ASN A 84 -5.24 -2.44 12.56
N TRP A 85 -4.83 -3.00 13.69
CA TRP A 85 -5.34 -4.28 14.18
C TRP A 85 -6.82 -4.22 14.57
N ASP A 86 -7.30 -3.09 15.02
CA ASP A 86 -8.70 -2.82 15.35
C ASP A 86 -9.65 -3.02 14.15
N ILE A 87 -9.19 -2.69 12.93
CA ILE A 87 -9.89 -2.90 11.66
C ILE A 87 -9.55 -4.29 11.09
N SER A 88 -8.26 -4.57 10.93
CA SER A 88 -7.78 -5.77 10.22
C SER A 88 -8.06 -7.08 10.97
N LYS A 89 -8.31 -7.04 12.27
CA LYS A 89 -8.68 -8.20 13.10
C LYS A 89 -10.15 -8.17 13.54
N ALA A 90 -10.90 -7.15 13.12
CA ALA A 90 -12.33 -7.07 13.41
C ALA A 90 -13.06 -8.28 12.82
N ARG A 91 -13.85 -8.93 13.65
CA ARG A 91 -14.76 -10.05 13.30
C ARG A 91 -16.23 -9.70 13.52
N GLU A 92 -16.48 -8.47 13.95
CA GLU A 92 -17.79 -7.94 14.28
C GLU A 92 -18.18 -6.85 13.26
N TRP A 93 -19.45 -6.85 12.89
CA TRP A 93 -20.02 -5.92 11.93
C TRP A 93 -20.08 -4.48 12.44
N ASP A 94 -20.05 -4.30 13.77
CA ASP A 94 -20.16 -2.98 14.44
C ASP A 94 -18.99 -2.05 14.15
N LYS A 95 -17.88 -2.59 13.61
CA LYS A 95 -16.73 -1.80 13.13
C LYS A 95 -16.93 -1.19 11.75
N LEU A 96 -18.00 -1.58 11.02
CA LEU A 96 -18.34 -1.05 9.71
C LEU A 96 -19.37 0.07 9.88
N ALA A 97 -18.90 1.24 10.28
CA ALA A 97 -19.72 2.38 10.68
C ALA A 97 -20.39 3.09 9.51
N ASP A 98 -19.79 3.03 8.31
CA ASP A 98 -20.25 3.76 7.14
C ASP A 98 -20.65 2.83 5.99
N ALA A 99 -21.71 3.19 5.27
CA ALA A 99 -22.13 2.55 4.03
C ALA A 99 -22.00 3.55 2.89
N ALA A 100 -21.44 3.10 1.76
CA ALA A 100 -21.34 3.91 0.55
C ALA A 100 -21.29 3.03 -0.70
N SER A 101 -22.03 3.43 -1.75
CA SER A 101 -21.85 2.82 -3.06
C SER A 101 -20.55 3.29 -3.72
N PRO A 102 -20.05 2.58 -4.76
CA PRO A 102 -18.91 3.03 -5.55
C PRO A 102 -19.06 4.47 -6.06
N GLU A 103 -20.23 4.82 -6.58
CA GLU A 103 -20.54 6.15 -7.13
C GLU A 103 -20.54 7.24 -6.04
N GLN A 104 -21.01 6.91 -4.83
CA GLN A 104 -20.97 7.84 -3.70
C GLN A 104 -19.55 8.14 -3.27
N ILE A 105 -18.66 7.13 -3.27
CA ILE A 105 -17.24 7.33 -2.94
C ILE A 105 -16.57 8.21 -4.00
N ALA A 106 -16.79 7.90 -5.28
CA ALA A 106 -16.22 8.68 -6.37
C ALA A 106 -16.73 10.14 -6.36
N LEU A 107 -18.03 10.35 -6.13
CA LEU A 107 -18.63 11.69 -6.00
C LEU A 107 -18.05 12.45 -4.79
N ALA A 108 -17.87 11.77 -3.65
CA ALA A 108 -17.29 12.40 -2.46
C ALA A 108 -15.84 12.81 -2.70
N ALA A 109 -15.03 11.95 -3.35
CA ALA A 109 -13.65 12.25 -3.69
C ALA A 109 -13.58 13.49 -4.62
N GLU A 110 -14.46 13.58 -5.63
CA GLU A 110 -14.57 14.74 -6.52
C GLU A 110 -14.91 16.03 -5.76
N ARG A 111 -15.97 16.01 -4.92
CA ARG A 111 -16.41 17.16 -4.14
C ARG A 111 -15.37 17.63 -3.11
N LEU A 112 -14.57 16.71 -2.57
CA LEU A 112 -13.48 17.02 -1.64
C LEU A 112 -12.19 17.44 -2.34
N GLY A 113 -12.15 17.46 -3.67
CA GLY A 113 -10.98 17.81 -4.47
C GLY A 113 -9.85 16.77 -4.37
N CYS A 114 -10.17 15.52 -4.02
CA CYS A 114 -9.19 14.45 -3.97
C CYS A 114 -8.77 14.03 -5.38
N ARG A 115 -7.46 13.90 -5.60
CA ARG A 115 -6.91 13.43 -6.89
C ARG A 115 -7.00 11.92 -7.02
N SER A 116 -7.14 11.21 -5.90
CA SER A 116 -7.20 9.76 -5.87
C SER A 116 -8.08 9.23 -4.73
N VAL A 117 -8.46 7.94 -4.85
CA VAL A 117 -9.05 7.14 -3.78
C VAL A 117 -8.08 6.01 -3.44
N ALA A 118 -7.81 5.78 -2.16
CA ALA A 118 -6.92 4.70 -1.69
C ALA A 118 -7.69 3.63 -0.93
N PHE A 119 -7.54 2.40 -1.38
CA PHE A 119 -7.96 1.17 -0.70
C PHE A 119 -6.85 0.79 0.29
N THR A 120 -7.08 1.00 1.60
CA THR A 120 -6.02 0.97 2.62
C THR A 120 -6.50 0.50 3.99
N TYR A 121 -5.67 0.60 5.03
CA TYR A 121 -5.85 0.19 6.43
C TYR A 121 -5.85 -1.33 6.63
N ASN A 122 -6.51 -2.10 5.79
CA ASN A 122 -6.41 -3.54 5.63
C ASN A 122 -6.10 -3.87 4.17
N ASP A 123 -5.84 -5.13 3.84
CA ASP A 123 -5.47 -5.49 2.46
C ASP A 123 -6.68 -5.42 1.52
N PRO A 124 -6.66 -4.58 0.44
CA PRO A 124 -7.77 -4.44 -0.48
C PRO A 124 -8.10 -5.71 -1.28
N VAL A 125 -7.17 -6.64 -1.38
CA VAL A 125 -7.43 -7.95 -2.04
C VAL A 125 -8.63 -8.66 -1.44
N ILE A 126 -8.88 -8.53 -0.14
CA ILE A 126 -10.02 -9.23 0.49
C ILE A 126 -11.39 -8.67 0.08
N PHE A 127 -11.43 -7.43 -0.40
CA PHE A 127 -12.64 -6.77 -0.89
C PHE A 127 -12.49 -6.31 -2.35
N ALA A 128 -11.80 -7.12 -3.16
CA ALA A 128 -11.39 -6.79 -4.52
C ALA A 128 -12.56 -6.31 -5.40
N GLU A 129 -13.73 -6.96 -5.38
CA GLU A 129 -14.88 -6.57 -6.18
C GLU A 129 -15.34 -5.15 -5.85
N TYR A 130 -15.42 -4.81 -4.56
CA TYR A 130 -15.79 -3.46 -4.15
C TYR A 130 -14.73 -2.43 -4.52
N ALA A 131 -13.44 -2.78 -4.38
CA ALA A 131 -12.33 -1.91 -4.78
C ALA A 131 -12.31 -1.65 -6.29
N VAL A 132 -12.58 -2.68 -7.10
CA VAL A 132 -12.67 -2.57 -8.57
C VAL A 132 -13.83 -1.69 -8.98
N ASP A 133 -15.04 -1.93 -8.44
CA ASP A 133 -16.22 -1.12 -8.78
C ASP A 133 -16.02 0.36 -8.37
N VAL A 134 -15.36 0.62 -7.23
CA VAL A 134 -15.00 2.00 -6.81
C VAL A 134 -13.95 2.59 -7.75
N ALA A 135 -12.95 1.81 -8.19
CA ALA A 135 -11.93 2.28 -9.11
C ALA A 135 -12.54 2.68 -10.47
N ASP A 136 -13.50 1.90 -10.98
CA ASP A 136 -14.18 2.20 -12.22
C ASP A 136 -15.06 3.46 -12.11
N ALA A 137 -15.82 3.59 -11.02
CA ALA A 137 -16.60 4.81 -10.75
C ALA A 137 -15.69 6.07 -10.58
N CYS A 138 -14.51 5.91 -10.01
CA CYS A 138 -13.51 6.96 -9.89
C CYS A 138 -12.94 7.36 -11.27
N ARG A 139 -12.65 6.38 -12.12
CA ARG A 139 -12.12 6.60 -13.48
C ARG A 139 -13.07 7.44 -14.33
N GLU A 140 -14.38 7.20 -14.24
CA GLU A 140 -15.41 8.00 -14.93
C GLU A 140 -15.37 9.49 -14.55
N ARG A 141 -14.81 9.81 -13.37
CA ARG A 141 -14.65 11.18 -12.84
C ARG A 141 -13.22 11.71 -12.91
N GLY A 142 -12.31 11.00 -13.59
CA GLY A 142 -10.90 11.38 -13.68
C GLY A 142 -10.12 11.27 -12.37
N ILE A 143 -10.64 10.53 -11.39
CA ILE A 143 -10.00 10.27 -10.09
C ILE A 143 -9.22 8.97 -10.17
N LYS A 144 -8.00 8.96 -9.63
CA LYS A 144 -7.09 7.81 -9.66
C LYS A 144 -7.40 6.80 -8.55
N ALA A 145 -7.17 5.52 -8.85
CA ALA A 145 -7.34 4.41 -7.91
C ALA A 145 -5.99 3.91 -7.39
N VAL A 146 -5.84 3.82 -6.07
CA VAL A 146 -4.58 3.46 -5.39
C VAL A 146 -4.79 2.26 -4.47
N ALA A 147 -4.02 1.19 -4.66
CA ALA A 147 -3.98 0.05 -3.76
C ALA A 147 -2.83 0.18 -2.75
N VAL A 148 -3.15 0.23 -1.46
CA VAL A 148 -2.14 0.07 -0.38
C VAL A 148 -2.29 -1.34 0.16
N THR A 149 -1.39 -2.23 -0.22
CA THR A 149 -1.57 -3.68 -0.14
C THR A 149 -0.31 -4.39 0.34
N ALA A 150 -0.46 -5.58 0.89
CA ALA A 150 0.66 -6.49 1.13
C ALA A 150 1.11 -7.26 -0.12
N GLY A 151 0.47 -7.05 -1.27
CA GLY A 151 0.76 -7.80 -2.48
C GLY A 151 0.45 -9.30 -2.39
N TYR A 152 -0.26 -9.74 -1.36
CA TYR A 152 -0.58 -11.14 -1.10
C TYR A 152 -1.86 -11.55 -1.84
N ILE A 153 -1.76 -11.59 -3.16
CA ILE A 153 -2.81 -11.94 -4.12
C ILE A 153 -2.38 -13.16 -4.94
N SER A 154 -3.32 -14.01 -5.32
CA SER A 154 -3.03 -15.19 -6.17
C SER A 154 -2.80 -14.78 -7.63
N ASP A 155 -2.12 -15.64 -8.39
CA ASP A 155 -1.91 -15.42 -9.83
C ASP A 155 -3.24 -15.33 -10.58
N ASP A 156 -4.25 -16.12 -10.17
CA ASP A 156 -5.59 -16.12 -10.78
C ASP A 156 -6.32 -14.78 -10.68
N ALA A 157 -6.08 -14.01 -9.61
CA ALA A 157 -6.81 -12.77 -9.34
C ALA A 157 -5.98 -11.50 -9.62
N ARG A 158 -4.67 -11.65 -9.78
CA ARG A 158 -3.72 -10.52 -9.84
C ARG A 158 -3.99 -9.61 -11.02
N ALA A 159 -4.13 -10.16 -12.21
CA ALA A 159 -4.34 -9.39 -13.43
C ALA A 159 -5.66 -8.61 -13.38
N GLU A 160 -6.75 -9.27 -12.98
CA GLU A 160 -8.07 -8.64 -12.87
C GLU A 160 -8.08 -7.50 -11.83
N PHE A 161 -7.41 -7.65 -10.70
CA PHE A 161 -7.36 -6.61 -9.69
C PHE A 161 -6.53 -5.40 -10.14
N TYR A 162 -5.30 -5.61 -10.62
CA TYR A 162 -4.39 -4.50 -10.90
C TYR A 162 -4.70 -3.74 -12.20
N GLN A 163 -5.44 -4.32 -13.18
CA GLN A 163 -5.86 -3.57 -14.36
C GLN A 163 -6.78 -2.38 -14.06
N HIS A 164 -7.40 -2.35 -12.88
CA HIS A 164 -8.26 -1.26 -12.42
C HIS A 164 -7.51 -0.22 -11.56
N MET A 165 -6.25 -0.47 -11.21
CA MET A 165 -5.44 0.40 -10.36
C MET A 165 -4.54 1.32 -11.19
N ASP A 166 -4.43 2.59 -10.79
CA ASP A 166 -3.47 3.53 -11.37
C ASP A 166 -2.12 3.47 -10.63
N ALA A 167 -2.16 3.23 -9.31
CA ALA A 167 -0.96 3.09 -8.50
C ALA A 167 -1.13 2.08 -7.36
N ALA A 168 0.01 1.62 -6.84
CA ALA A 168 0.06 0.77 -5.65
C ALA A 168 1.23 1.14 -4.73
N ASN A 169 1.02 1.05 -3.42
CA ASN A 169 2.09 0.86 -2.47
C ASN A 169 2.05 -0.58 -1.99
N VAL A 170 3.16 -1.31 -2.16
CA VAL A 170 3.23 -2.73 -1.82
C VAL A 170 4.15 -2.92 -0.61
N ASP A 171 3.59 -3.48 0.46
CA ASP A 171 4.34 -3.83 1.66
C ASP A 171 5.18 -5.10 1.47
N LEU A 172 6.47 -4.96 1.20
CA LEU A 172 7.44 -6.04 1.37
C LEU A 172 7.86 -6.11 2.84
N LYS A 173 7.18 -6.95 3.63
CA LYS A 173 7.28 -6.93 5.10
C LYS A 173 8.66 -7.34 5.62
N ALA A 174 9.36 -8.24 4.90
CA ALA A 174 10.69 -8.75 5.19
C ALA A 174 11.22 -9.53 3.99
N PHE A 175 12.47 -9.99 4.04
CA PHE A 175 13.07 -10.78 2.96
C PHE A 175 13.43 -12.20 3.42
N THR A 176 12.61 -12.78 4.31
CA THR A 176 12.73 -14.17 4.77
C THR A 176 11.37 -14.84 4.93
N ASP A 177 11.25 -16.11 4.50
CA ASP A 177 10.04 -16.91 4.72
C ASP A 177 9.77 -17.11 6.21
N ALA A 178 10.80 -17.22 7.03
CA ALA A 178 10.66 -17.37 8.49
C ALA A 178 9.89 -16.18 9.11
N PHE A 179 10.19 -14.96 8.70
CA PHE A 179 9.45 -13.76 9.15
C PHE A 179 8.01 -13.81 8.67
N TYR A 180 7.79 -14.04 7.38
CA TYR A 180 6.44 -14.11 6.81
C TYR A 180 5.59 -15.17 7.48
N HIS A 181 6.13 -16.37 7.68
CA HIS A 181 5.40 -17.45 8.33
C HIS A 181 5.07 -17.13 9.79
N ARG A 182 6.07 -16.71 10.57
CA ARG A 182 5.95 -16.50 12.03
C ARG A 182 5.20 -15.24 12.42
N LEU A 183 5.43 -14.13 11.70
CA LEU A 183 4.92 -12.81 12.08
C LEU A 183 3.75 -12.32 11.20
N CYS A 184 3.67 -12.74 9.93
CA CYS A 184 2.61 -12.34 9.02
C CYS A 184 1.57 -13.44 8.79
N PHE A 185 1.87 -14.70 9.16
CA PHE A 185 1.07 -15.87 8.83
C PHE A 185 0.82 -15.99 7.31
N ALA A 186 1.85 -15.75 6.54
CA ALA A 186 1.84 -15.69 5.07
C ALA A 186 3.11 -16.30 4.49
N GLN A 187 3.32 -16.15 3.20
CA GLN A 187 4.51 -16.60 2.45
C GLN A 187 5.13 -15.41 1.74
N LEU A 188 6.45 -15.38 1.60
CA LEU A 188 7.18 -14.31 0.92
C LEU A 188 6.97 -14.37 -0.60
N GLN A 189 7.10 -15.55 -1.20
CA GLN A 189 7.15 -15.71 -2.65
C GLN A 189 5.97 -15.07 -3.41
N PRO A 190 4.69 -15.19 -2.99
CA PRO A 190 3.59 -14.53 -3.68
C PRO A 190 3.69 -13.00 -3.73
N VAL A 191 4.33 -12.39 -2.73
CA VAL A 191 4.59 -10.94 -2.69
C VAL A 191 5.66 -10.57 -3.71
N LEU A 192 6.74 -11.35 -3.78
CA LEU A 192 7.79 -11.15 -4.79
C LEU A 192 7.27 -11.33 -6.21
N ASP A 193 6.39 -12.30 -6.43
CA ASP A 193 5.75 -12.52 -7.73
C ASP A 193 4.83 -11.36 -8.11
N THR A 194 4.11 -10.78 -7.14
CA THR A 194 3.30 -9.58 -7.37
C THR A 194 4.16 -8.37 -7.73
N LEU A 195 5.27 -8.15 -7.05
CA LEU A 195 6.20 -7.05 -7.37
C LEU A 195 6.79 -7.19 -8.78
N LYS A 196 7.20 -8.41 -9.17
CA LYS A 196 7.67 -8.68 -10.54
C LYS A 196 6.56 -8.46 -11.59
N TYR A 197 5.35 -8.93 -11.31
CA TYR A 197 4.20 -8.70 -12.18
C TYR A 197 3.95 -7.21 -12.40
N LEU A 198 3.87 -6.42 -11.32
CA LEU A 198 3.69 -4.97 -11.42
C LEU A 198 4.78 -4.31 -12.25
N ARG A 199 6.03 -4.75 -12.09
CA ARG A 199 7.19 -4.17 -12.79
C ARG A 199 7.21 -4.49 -14.27
N HIS A 200 6.87 -5.71 -14.67
CA HIS A 200 7.15 -6.22 -16.00
C HIS A 200 5.91 -6.42 -16.88
N GLU A 201 4.72 -6.50 -16.26
CA GLU A 201 3.50 -6.87 -16.98
C GLU A 201 2.40 -5.79 -16.91
N THR A 202 2.65 -4.67 -16.20
CA THR A 202 1.65 -3.60 -16.04
C THR A 202 2.24 -2.21 -16.25
N ASN A 203 1.33 -1.22 -16.42
CA ASN A 203 1.66 0.20 -16.39
C ASN A 203 1.26 0.85 -15.02
N VAL A 204 0.90 0.06 -14.04
CA VAL A 204 0.57 0.55 -12.69
C VAL A 204 1.83 1.14 -12.07
N TRP A 205 1.78 2.41 -11.66
CA TRP A 205 2.87 2.96 -10.85
C TRP A 205 2.91 2.26 -9.50
N PHE A 206 4.10 1.87 -9.02
CA PHE A 206 4.16 1.31 -7.68
C PHE A 206 5.42 1.73 -6.93
N GLU A 207 5.26 1.81 -5.62
CA GLU A 207 6.32 2.03 -4.65
C GLU A 207 6.28 0.92 -3.60
N VAL A 208 7.40 0.63 -2.97
CA VAL A 208 7.50 -0.49 -2.01
C VAL A 208 7.74 0.07 -0.62
N THR A 209 7.13 -0.54 0.40
CA THR A 209 7.35 -0.17 1.80
C THR A 209 7.82 -1.37 2.62
N THR A 210 8.83 -1.16 3.45
CA THR A 210 9.29 -2.14 4.45
C THR A 210 9.31 -1.48 5.83
N LEU A 211 8.42 -1.95 6.72
CA LEU A 211 8.44 -1.57 8.12
C LEU A 211 9.58 -2.33 8.80
N LEU A 212 10.62 -1.64 9.22
CA LEU A 212 11.75 -2.27 9.91
C LEU A 212 11.45 -2.44 11.40
N ILE A 213 11.60 -3.67 11.88
CA ILE A 213 11.33 -4.07 13.26
C ILE A 213 12.64 -4.53 13.90
N PRO A 214 13.13 -3.87 14.97
CA PRO A 214 14.40 -4.19 15.58
C PRO A 214 14.55 -5.66 15.98
N GLY A 215 15.61 -6.30 15.47
CA GLY A 215 15.93 -7.71 15.71
C GLY A 215 15.07 -8.72 14.96
N GLU A 216 14.21 -8.29 14.03
CA GLU A 216 13.35 -9.19 13.26
C GLU A 216 13.68 -9.19 11.75
N ASN A 217 13.80 -8.03 11.12
CA ASN A 217 14.06 -7.85 9.69
C ASN A 217 15.03 -6.70 9.36
N ASP A 218 15.82 -6.25 10.35
CA ASP A 218 16.71 -5.10 10.24
C ASP A 218 18.20 -5.46 10.19
N SER A 219 18.54 -6.76 10.00
CA SER A 219 19.93 -7.19 9.89
C SER A 219 20.55 -6.77 8.54
N ASP A 220 21.84 -6.40 8.56
CA ASP A 220 22.57 -6.00 7.35
C ASP A 220 22.54 -7.12 6.29
N ALA A 221 22.68 -8.37 6.71
CA ALA A 221 22.65 -9.49 5.80
C ALA A 221 21.29 -9.64 5.07
N GLU A 222 20.19 -9.40 5.75
CA GLU A 222 18.86 -9.42 5.12
C GLU A 222 18.66 -8.20 4.21
N LEU A 223 19.04 -7.00 4.68
CA LEU A 223 18.95 -5.77 3.91
C LEU A 223 19.76 -5.82 2.62
N HIS A 224 20.98 -6.38 2.66
CA HIS A 224 21.80 -6.58 1.46
C HIS A 224 21.12 -7.53 0.47
N ARG A 225 20.64 -8.70 0.90
CA ARG A 225 19.96 -9.66 0.01
C ARG A 225 18.67 -9.06 -0.58
N ALA A 226 17.89 -8.38 0.23
CA ALA A 226 16.68 -7.70 -0.22
C ALA A 226 16.99 -6.63 -1.27
N SER A 227 18.03 -5.82 -1.03
CA SER A 227 18.43 -4.74 -1.94
C SER A 227 19.00 -5.25 -3.26
N GLU A 228 19.76 -6.36 -3.23
CA GLU A 228 20.24 -7.04 -4.43
C GLU A 228 19.09 -7.58 -5.27
N TRP A 229 18.17 -8.30 -4.65
CA TRP A 229 16.99 -8.81 -5.34
C TRP A 229 16.15 -7.68 -5.94
N PHE A 230 15.97 -6.58 -5.18
CA PHE A 230 15.21 -5.41 -5.62
C PHE A 230 15.84 -4.77 -6.86
N ALA A 231 17.14 -4.53 -6.83
CA ALA A 231 17.89 -3.96 -7.96
C ALA A 231 17.82 -4.85 -9.21
N GLU A 232 17.95 -6.16 -9.05
CA GLU A 232 17.93 -7.14 -10.13
C GLU A 232 16.54 -7.32 -10.76
N ASN A 233 15.48 -7.33 -9.94
CA ASN A 233 14.13 -7.69 -10.40
C ASN A 233 13.23 -6.48 -10.66
N LEU A 234 13.40 -5.36 -9.93
CA LEU A 234 12.56 -4.17 -10.06
C LEU A 234 13.30 -2.99 -10.70
N GLY A 235 14.62 -2.99 -10.60
CA GLY A 235 15.48 -1.96 -11.16
C GLY A 235 15.64 -0.73 -10.25
N PRO A 236 16.48 0.25 -10.65
CA PRO A 236 16.90 1.36 -9.79
C PRO A 236 15.83 2.42 -9.55
N ASN A 237 14.77 2.45 -10.36
CA ASN A 237 13.82 3.56 -10.42
C ASN A 237 12.53 3.34 -9.63
N VAL A 238 12.31 2.16 -9.05
CA VAL A 238 11.17 1.91 -8.17
C VAL A 238 11.48 2.47 -6.78
N PRO A 239 10.65 3.36 -6.22
CA PRO A 239 10.91 3.92 -4.91
C PRO A 239 10.71 2.87 -3.80
N TRP A 240 11.62 2.88 -2.81
CA TRP A 240 11.55 2.00 -1.65
C TRP A 240 11.57 2.79 -0.35
N HIS A 241 10.58 2.57 0.52
CA HIS A 241 10.39 3.26 1.78
C HIS A 241 10.72 2.34 2.95
N PHE A 242 11.75 2.67 3.72
CA PHE A 242 12.01 2.06 5.02
C PHE A 242 11.32 2.87 6.11
N THR A 243 10.35 2.28 6.81
CA THR A 243 9.54 2.98 7.80
C THR A 243 9.80 2.46 9.21
N ALA A 244 9.77 3.36 10.20
CA ALA A 244 9.97 3.01 11.59
C ALA A 244 8.77 2.27 12.17
N PHE A 245 9.04 1.16 12.83
CA PHE A 245 8.10 0.44 13.67
C PHE A 245 7.97 1.13 15.04
N HIS A 246 6.76 1.13 15.59
CA HIS A 246 6.50 1.37 17.01
C HIS A 246 5.76 0.18 17.62
N PRO A 247 5.96 -0.12 18.93
CA PRO A 247 5.27 -1.20 19.62
C PRO A 247 3.76 -1.09 19.48
N ASP A 248 3.12 -2.14 18.97
CA ASP A 248 1.67 -2.20 18.82
C ASP A 248 1.16 -3.65 18.79
N PHE A 249 -0.14 -3.85 19.03
CA PHE A 249 -0.90 -5.09 19.00
C PHE A 249 -0.23 -6.23 19.81
N LYS A 250 0.44 -7.18 19.14
CA LYS A 250 1.08 -8.36 19.75
C LYS A 250 2.61 -8.28 19.79
N MET A 251 3.17 -7.10 19.53
CA MET A 251 4.60 -6.86 19.58
C MET A 251 4.90 -5.61 20.40
N LEU A 252 4.51 -5.66 21.67
CA LEU A 252 4.76 -4.59 22.66
C LEU A 252 6.13 -4.73 23.35
N ASP A 253 6.81 -5.82 23.12
CA ASP A 253 8.12 -6.20 23.69
C ASP A 253 9.32 -5.70 22.86
N LYS A 254 9.08 -5.13 21.69
CA LYS A 254 10.12 -4.61 20.80
C LYS A 254 10.27 -3.09 20.99
N PRO A 255 11.50 -2.54 20.91
CA PRO A 255 11.68 -1.10 20.92
C PRO A 255 11.22 -0.45 19.61
N HIS A 256 11.03 0.88 19.63
CA HIS A 256 10.87 1.67 18.42
C HIS A 256 12.09 1.55 17.52
N THR A 257 11.88 1.60 16.21
CA THR A 257 12.99 1.65 15.24
C THR A 257 13.65 3.02 15.29
N SER A 258 14.97 3.04 15.46
CA SER A 258 15.74 4.28 15.45
C SER A 258 15.92 4.86 14.05
N THR A 259 16.07 6.18 13.94
CA THR A 259 16.43 6.83 12.67
C THR A 259 17.73 6.26 12.10
N ALA A 260 18.72 5.97 12.96
CA ALA A 260 19.99 5.37 12.54
C ALA A 260 19.81 4.00 11.84
N THR A 261 18.84 3.17 12.28
CA THR A 261 18.49 1.91 11.60
C THR A 261 17.94 2.17 10.20
N LEU A 262 17.07 3.16 10.04
CA LEU A 262 16.50 3.52 8.73
C LEU A 262 17.56 4.12 7.80
N THR A 263 18.41 5.01 8.30
CA THR A 263 19.52 5.60 7.53
C THR A 263 20.46 4.52 7.02
N ARG A 264 20.86 3.57 7.88
CA ARG A 264 21.70 2.41 7.50
C ARG A 264 21.03 1.56 6.41
N ALA A 265 19.73 1.25 6.55
CA ALA A 265 19.01 0.49 5.53
C ALA A 265 18.95 1.24 4.19
N ARG A 266 18.71 2.56 4.24
CA ARG A 266 18.74 3.44 3.06
C ARG A 266 20.11 3.42 2.38
N GLU A 267 21.20 3.53 3.14
CA GLU A 267 22.57 3.49 2.62
C GLU A 267 22.90 2.15 1.96
N ILE A 268 22.53 1.02 2.60
CA ILE A 268 22.68 -0.32 2.03
C ILE A 268 21.95 -0.42 0.69
N ALA A 269 20.68 -0.01 0.63
CA ALA A 269 19.90 -0.07 -0.60
C ALA A 269 20.49 0.82 -1.70
N ARG A 270 20.91 2.04 -1.38
CA ARG A 270 21.57 2.94 -2.32
C ARG A 270 22.91 2.40 -2.82
N SER A 271 23.66 1.68 -1.99
CA SER A 271 24.93 1.04 -2.40
C SER A 271 24.73 -0.05 -3.47
N LYS A 272 23.51 -0.56 -3.65
CA LYS A 272 23.12 -1.49 -4.72
C LYS A 272 22.59 -0.77 -5.98
N GLY A 273 22.73 0.55 -6.06
CA GLY A 273 22.35 1.36 -7.22
C GLY A 273 20.87 1.80 -7.23
N LEU A 274 20.14 1.66 -6.12
CA LEU A 274 18.77 2.15 -6.05
C LEU A 274 18.76 3.68 -5.91
N HIS A 275 18.00 4.36 -6.78
CA HIS A 275 17.96 5.82 -6.86
C HIS A 275 17.09 6.45 -5.78
N TYR A 276 15.90 5.86 -5.54
CA TYR A 276 14.85 6.46 -4.71
C TYR A 276 14.60 5.61 -3.47
N VAL A 277 15.33 5.88 -2.40
CA VAL A 277 15.21 5.16 -1.13
C VAL A 277 14.90 6.16 -0.03
N TYR A 278 13.77 5.97 0.65
CA TYR A 278 13.21 6.90 1.61
C TYR A 278 13.18 6.32 3.02
N THR A 279 13.28 7.22 4.02
CA THR A 279 12.94 6.94 5.42
C THR A 279 11.54 7.47 5.72
N GLY A 280 10.78 6.78 6.58
CA GLY A 280 9.42 7.18 6.93
C GLY A 280 9.07 6.88 8.39
N ASN A 281 7.99 7.49 8.88
CA ASN A 281 7.57 7.47 10.29
C ASN A 281 8.62 8.06 11.25
N VAL A 282 9.50 8.92 10.75
CA VAL A 282 10.51 9.68 11.50
C VAL A 282 10.64 11.08 10.91
N HIS A 283 11.06 12.06 11.70
CA HIS A 283 11.47 13.36 11.19
C HIS A 283 12.90 13.25 10.64
N ASP A 284 12.99 13.09 9.33
CA ASP A 284 14.26 12.99 8.58
C ASP A 284 14.06 13.65 7.21
N ARG A 285 14.37 14.93 7.10
CA ARG A 285 14.22 15.70 5.86
C ARG A 285 15.09 15.13 4.74
N GLU A 286 16.32 14.76 5.03
CA GLU A 286 17.23 14.20 4.02
C GLU A 286 16.72 12.87 3.49
N GLY A 287 16.32 11.96 4.39
CA GLY A 287 15.80 10.65 4.03
C GLY A 287 14.40 10.69 3.40
N GLY A 288 13.61 11.74 3.66
CA GLY A 288 12.27 11.92 3.10
C GLY A 288 12.25 12.64 1.75
N SER A 289 13.30 13.42 1.43
CA SER A 289 13.37 14.26 0.23
C SER A 289 13.85 13.50 -1.00
N THR A 290 13.41 13.95 -2.19
CA THR A 290 13.84 13.39 -3.48
C THR A 290 14.98 14.20 -4.07
N CYS A 291 16.11 13.55 -4.35
CA CYS A 291 17.23 14.13 -5.08
C CYS A 291 17.36 13.55 -6.48
N CYS A 292 17.91 14.32 -7.39
CA CYS A 292 18.17 13.92 -8.76
C CYS A 292 19.25 12.83 -8.82
N PRO A 293 19.00 11.66 -9.45
CA PRO A 293 20.03 10.63 -9.61
C PRO A 293 21.19 11.06 -10.51
N GLY A 294 20.94 12.03 -11.41
CA GLY A 294 21.95 12.48 -12.37
C GLY A 294 22.92 13.52 -11.81
N CYS A 295 22.46 14.49 -10.99
CA CYS A 295 23.31 15.59 -10.52
C CYS A 295 23.27 15.81 -8.99
N GLY A 296 22.44 15.07 -8.25
CA GLY A 296 22.31 15.21 -6.79
C GLY A 296 21.45 16.39 -6.32
N GLU A 297 20.90 17.21 -7.21
CA GLU A 297 20.06 18.36 -6.88
C GLU A 297 18.83 17.94 -6.08
N LEU A 298 18.44 18.74 -5.07
CA LEU A 298 17.19 18.56 -4.34
C LEU A 298 16.01 18.87 -5.27
N LEU A 299 15.17 17.89 -5.55
CA LEU A 299 14.03 18.00 -6.46
C LEU A 299 12.73 18.28 -5.75
N ILE A 300 12.46 17.49 -4.71
CA ILE A 300 11.26 17.64 -3.89
C ILE A 300 11.69 17.55 -2.43
N GLU A 301 11.64 18.68 -1.75
CA GLU A 301 11.85 18.70 -0.30
C GLU A 301 10.63 18.16 0.44
N ARG A 302 10.86 17.34 1.48
CA ARG A 302 9.80 16.87 2.38
C ARG A 302 10.20 17.01 3.83
N ASP A 303 9.28 17.57 4.61
CA ASP A 303 9.30 17.49 6.06
C ASP A 303 8.03 16.77 6.50
N TRP A 304 8.16 15.47 6.78
CA TRP A 304 7.03 14.58 7.01
C TRP A 304 6.16 14.47 5.73
N TYR A 305 4.96 15.04 5.74
CA TYR A 305 4.04 15.07 4.58
C TYR A 305 3.92 16.48 3.97
N GLU A 306 4.72 17.42 4.42
CA GLU A 306 4.76 18.77 3.86
C GLU A 306 5.83 18.88 2.78
N LEU A 307 5.43 19.40 1.62
CA LEU A 307 6.36 19.65 0.52
C LEU A 307 6.92 21.06 0.62
N GLY A 308 8.24 21.16 0.63
CA GLY A 308 8.98 22.41 0.54
C GLY A 308 9.34 22.78 -0.91
N GLU A 309 10.64 22.82 -1.21
CA GLU A 309 11.16 23.12 -2.55
C GLU A 309 10.63 22.13 -3.61
N TRP A 310 10.44 22.67 -4.83
CA TRP A 310 9.99 21.90 -5.99
C TRP A 310 10.81 22.30 -7.22
N ASN A 311 11.75 21.45 -7.60
CA ASN A 311 12.72 21.67 -8.69
C ASN A 311 12.52 20.68 -9.85
N LEU A 312 11.25 20.32 -10.10
CA LEU A 312 10.84 19.56 -11.28
C LEU A 312 10.13 20.45 -12.31
N GLU A 313 10.36 20.14 -13.57
CA GLU A 313 9.65 20.69 -14.72
C GLU A 313 9.39 19.56 -15.71
N ASN A 314 8.11 19.29 -16.03
CA ASN A 314 7.70 18.20 -16.92
C ASN A 314 8.36 16.85 -16.54
N SER A 315 8.32 16.48 -15.26
CA SER A 315 8.95 15.28 -14.69
C SER A 315 10.49 15.23 -14.88
N ARG A 316 11.14 16.36 -15.10
CA ARG A 316 12.60 16.46 -15.28
C ARG A 316 13.23 17.36 -14.24
N CYS A 317 14.47 17.05 -13.89
CA CYS A 317 15.32 17.92 -13.07
C CYS A 317 15.56 19.25 -13.80
N ARG A 318 15.25 20.38 -13.16
CA ARG A 318 15.50 21.71 -13.74
C ARG A 318 16.97 22.00 -14.00
N SER A 319 17.87 21.42 -13.20
CA SER A 319 19.31 21.70 -13.28
C SER A 319 20.00 20.91 -14.40
N CYS A 320 19.67 19.62 -14.60
CA CYS A 320 20.39 18.76 -15.55
C CYS A 320 19.50 18.07 -16.60
N GLY A 321 18.18 18.22 -16.53
CA GLY A 321 17.25 17.60 -17.47
C GLY A 321 17.02 16.10 -17.28
N TYR A 322 17.60 15.47 -16.25
CA TYR A 322 17.40 14.04 -15.98
C TYR A 322 15.90 13.75 -15.75
N GLU A 323 15.39 12.73 -16.41
CA GLU A 323 13.98 12.30 -16.28
C GLU A 323 13.75 11.52 -15.00
N ILE A 324 12.80 11.98 -14.19
CA ILE A 324 12.47 11.39 -12.90
C ILE A 324 11.32 10.41 -13.08
N ALA A 325 11.53 9.17 -12.69
CA ALA A 325 10.48 8.14 -12.72
C ALA A 325 9.37 8.50 -11.72
N GLY A 326 8.11 8.49 -12.18
CA GLY A 326 6.96 8.85 -11.35
C GLY A 326 5.78 9.36 -12.17
N VAL A 327 4.72 9.67 -11.48
CA VAL A 327 3.52 10.34 -12.02
C VAL A 327 3.44 11.72 -11.37
N PHE A 328 3.90 12.74 -12.07
CA PHE A 328 3.95 14.11 -11.58
C PHE A 328 3.00 14.99 -12.36
N GLU A 329 2.37 15.94 -11.67
CA GLU A 329 1.65 17.03 -12.31
C GLU A 329 2.59 18.21 -12.55
N GLU A 330 2.19 19.16 -13.38
CA GLU A 330 2.96 20.37 -13.70
C GLU A 330 3.33 21.17 -12.44
N ARG A 331 2.45 21.14 -11.46
CA ARG A 331 2.63 21.76 -10.14
C ARG A 331 2.44 20.74 -9.04
N ARG A 332 3.17 20.92 -7.94
CA ARG A 332 2.94 20.12 -6.72
C ARG A 332 1.53 20.34 -6.17
N GLY A 333 0.99 19.33 -5.49
CA GLY A 333 -0.20 19.52 -4.65
C GLY A 333 0.09 20.41 -3.42
N ASP A 334 -0.96 20.88 -2.77
CA ASP A 334 -0.91 21.80 -1.62
C ASP A 334 -1.68 21.29 -0.40
N TRP A 335 -1.98 19.98 -0.36
CA TRP A 335 -2.77 19.40 0.73
C TRP A 335 -2.03 19.44 2.07
N SER A 336 -0.69 19.29 2.08
CA SER A 336 0.13 19.26 3.29
C SER A 336 -0.18 18.06 4.23
N ALA A 337 0.20 18.13 5.49
CA ALA A 337 0.04 17.05 6.48
C ALA A 337 -1.38 16.89 7.06
N ARG A 338 -2.38 17.58 6.51
CA ARG A 338 -3.75 17.56 7.03
C ARG A 338 -4.37 16.17 6.95
N ARG A 339 -5.09 15.80 8.00
CA ARG A 339 -5.94 14.61 8.06
C ARG A 339 -7.37 15.03 8.37
N LEU A 340 -8.30 14.66 7.48
CA LEU A 340 -9.71 15.05 7.61
C LEU A 340 -10.61 13.79 7.59
N PRO A 341 -11.04 13.27 8.75
CA PRO A 341 -12.09 12.25 8.81
C PRO A 341 -13.39 12.81 8.22
N VAL A 342 -14.05 12.04 7.37
CA VAL A 342 -15.27 12.47 6.68
C VAL A 342 -16.38 11.44 6.82
N ARG A 343 -17.63 11.91 6.86
CA ARG A 343 -18.84 11.09 6.76
C ARG A 343 -19.46 11.32 5.38
N LEU A 344 -19.50 10.29 4.55
CA LEU A 344 -19.96 10.43 3.17
C LEU A 344 -21.43 10.85 3.08
N ALA A 345 -22.29 10.39 3.97
CA ALA A 345 -23.68 10.80 4.02
C ALA A 345 -23.90 12.32 4.17
N ALA A 346 -22.88 13.08 4.60
CA ALA A 346 -22.96 14.54 4.68
C ALA A 346 -22.42 15.24 3.41
N ILE A 347 -21.84 14.48 2.48
CA ILE A 347 -21.15 14.99 1.28
C ILE A 347 -21.90 14.59 0.01
N THR A 348 -22.46 13.40 -0.04
CA THR A 348 -23.20 12.84 -1.18
C THR A 348 -24.69 13.08 -1.05
#